data_03512dc3c9d3d03ae85c58c1fa284983
#
_entry.id   03512dc3c9d3d03ae85c58c1fa284983
#
_cell.length_a   1.000
_cell.length_b   1.000
_cell.length_c   1.000
_cell.angle_alpha   90.00
_cell.angle_beta   90.00
_cell.angle_gamma   90.00
#
_symmetry.space_group_name_H-M   'P 1'
#
loop_
_entity.id
_entity.type
_entity.pdbx_description
1 polymer ?
#
loop_
_entity_poly.entity_id
_entity_poly.type
_entity_poly.pdbx_seq_one_letter_code
_entity_poly.pdbx_strand_id
1 'polypeptide(L)'
;MLIEELVSYYQKTAAKAVPAVPKASILGGTADEILEMVTCYASDAAVFLKHGDLVNAFAASEYGLGWLDCGVYLGYVNAEISNCLALEKEFPTDLFEKLEEKTLRYERMLKGALAGSVPAPDAETGCYTAVEKIRETAERALSVGEDMLPEDYVNALAVFSYGYGWLDCGVRSGLFQITG
;
A
#
# COMPACT_ATOMS: atom_id res chain seq x y z
N MET A 1 -7.20 14.97 -7.95
CA MET A 1 -5.79 14.75 -8.40
C MET A 1 -5.80 13.99 -9.71
N LEU A 2 -4.83 14.22 -10.61
CA LEU A 2 -4.61 13.42 -11.83
C LEU A 2 -3.66 12.27 -11.54
N ILE A 3 -3.68 11.21 -12.36
CA ILE A 3 -2.77 10.05 -12.17
C ILE A 3 -1.30 10.50 -12.31
N GLU A 4 -1.01 11.38 -13.26
CA GLU A 4 0.34 11.92 -13.45
C GLU A 4 0.83 12.70 -12.23
N GLU A 5 -0.07 13.45 -11.60
CA GLU A 5 0.22 14.19 -10.37
C GLU A 5 0.47 13.22 -9.21
N LEU A 6 -0.33 12.16 -9.08
CA LEU A 6 -0.15 11.12 -8.07
C LEU A 6 1.19 10.41 -8.22
N VAL A 7 1.51 9.94 -9.43
CA VAL A 7 2.79 9.27 -9.70
C VAL A 7 3.97 10.20 -9.39
N SER A 8 3.88 11.47 -9.82
CA SER A 8 4.92 12.47 -9.53
C SER A 8 5.05 12.76 -8.02
N TYR A 9 3.93 12.85 -7.31
CA TYR A 9 3.91 13.01 -5.86
C TYR A 9 4.57 11.82 -5.18
N TYR A 10 4.15 10.60 -5.52
CA TYR A 10 4.71 9.39 -4.94
C TYR A 10 6.22 9.27 -5.20
N GLN A 11 6.68 9.50 -6.44
CA GLN A 11 8.12 9.49 -6.75
C GLN A 11 8.91 10.48 -5.88
N LYS A 12 8.41 11.71 -5.72
CA LYS A 12 9.06 12.74 -4.89
C LYS A 12 9.11 12.37 -3.42
N THR A 13 8.03 11.76 -2.91
CA THR A 13 7.94 11.32 -1.52
C THR A 13 8.87 10.12 -1.28
N ALA A 14 8.86 9.13 -2.16
CA ALA A 14 9.76 7.98 -2.11
C ALA A 14 11.25 8.40 -2.17
N ALA A 15 11.60 9.37 -3.03
CA ALA A 15 12.97 9.86 -3.15
C ALA A 15 13.49 10.60 -1.91
N LYS A 16 12.61 11.10 -1.05
CA LYS A 16 12.97 11.78 0.21
C LYS A 16 12.95 10.85 1.41
N ALA A 17 12.36 9.67 1.28
CA ALA A 17 12.27 8.70 2.35
C ALA A 17 13.67 8.17 2.74
N VAL A 18 13.95 8.14 4.02
CA VAL A 18 15.24 7.68 4.57
C VAL A 18 15.01 6.74 5.74
N PRO A 19 15.98 5.84 6.06
CA PRO A 19 15.88 4.99 7.24
C PRO A 19 15.77 5.85 8.51
N ALA A 20 14.85 5.50 9.41
CA ALA A 20 14.71 6.11 10.73
C ALA A 20 15.48 5.35 11.82
N VAL A 21 16.02 4.17 11.49
CA VAL A 21 16.78 3.30 12.39
C VAL A 21 18.25 3.23 11.96
N PRO A 22 19.20 3.00 12.91
CA PRO A 22 20.61 2.86 12.55
C PRO A 22 20.83 1.65 11.64
N LYS A 23 21.59 1.84 10.55
CA LYS A 23 21.87 0.79 9.57
C LYS A 23 22.48 -0.48 10.18
N ALA A 24 23.30 -0.33 11.21
CA ALA A 24 23.95 -1.45 11.89
C ALA A 24 23.08 -2.13 12.97
N SER A 25 21.84 -1.67 13.15
CA SER A 25 20.88 -2.31 14.08
C SER A 25 20.20 -3.53 13.43
N ILE A 26 19.63 -4.40 14.26
CA ILE A 26 18.82 -5.54 13.78
C ILE A 26 17.59 -5.08 12.96
N LEU A 27 17.16 -3.82 13.12
CA LEU A 27 16.03 -3.23 12.42
C LEU A 27 16.44 -2.63 11.06
N GLY A 28 17.75 -2.43 10.83
CA GLY A 28 18.26 -1.81 9.61
C GLY A 28 17.92 -2.59 8.35
N GLY A 29 17.98 -3.92 8.40
CA GLY A 29 17.60 -4.76 7.27
C GLY A 29 16.13 -4.61 6.86
N THR A 30 15.21 -4.57 7.84
CA THR A 30 13.78 -4.34 7.57
C THR A 30 13.53 -2.95 7.00
N ALA A 31 14.21 -1.91 7.51
CA ALA A 31 14.10 -0.57 6.97
C ALA A 31 14.59 -0.48 5.52
N ASP A 32 15.71 -1.15 5.21
CA ASP A 32 16.25 -1.21 3.85
C ASP A 32 15.27 -1.92 2.89
N GLU A 33 14.67 -3.05 3.30
CA GLU A 33 13.65 -3.78 2.53
C GLU A 33 12.39 -2.95 2.27
N ILE A 34 11.90 -2.21 3.27
CA ILE A 34 10.74 -1.32 3.11
C ILE A 34 11.06 -0.22 2.08
N LEU A 35 12.23 0.42 2.19
CA LEU A 35 12.65 1.47 1.26
C LEU A 35 12.89 0.93 -0.15
N GLU A 36 13.40 -0.29 -0.29
CA GLU A 36 13.53 -0.97 -1.57
C GLU A 36 12.15 -1.16 -2.23
N MET A 37 11.17 -1.68 -1.50
CA MET A 37 9.80 -1.84 -2.00
C MET A 37 9.18 -0.51 -2.41
N VAL A 38 9.27 0.51 -1.56
CA VAL A 38 8.78 1.87 -1.86
C VAL A 38 9.42 2.42 -3.15
N THR A 39 10.73 2.26 -3.30
CA THR A 39 11.46 2.76 -4.48
C THR A 39 11.14 1.97 -5.75
N CYS A 40 11.03 0.64 -5.65
CA CYS A 40 10.65 -0.22 -6.77
C CYS A 40 9.26 0.14 -7.31
N TYR A 41 8.26 0.27 -6.43
CA TYR A 41 6.90 0.63 -6.85
C TYR A 41 6.80 2.06 -7.39
N ALA A 42 7.61 3.01 -6.89
CA ALA A 42 7.71 4.36 -7.47
C ALA A 42 8.29 4.34 -8.90
N SER A 43 9.27 3.47 -9.14
CA SER A 43 9.83 3.23 -10.48
C SER A 43 8.82 2.56 -11.40
N ASP A 44 8.15 1.51 -10.92
CA ASP A 44 7.15 0.76 -11.70
C ASP A 44 5.97 1.63 -12.10
N ALA A 45 5.45 2.45 -11.17
CA ALA A 45 4.38 3.41 -11.45
C ALA A 45 4.75 4.38 -12.58
N ALA A 46 5.99 4.89 -12.59
CA ALA A 46 6.47 5.77 -13.65
C ALA A 46 6.62 5.04 -15.00
N VAL A 47 7.08 3.79 -14.97
CA VAL A 47 7.19 2.95 -16.19
C VAL A 47 5.80 2.66 -16.76
N PHE A 48 4.84 2.26 -15.92
CA PHE A 48 3.45 2.05 -16.35
C PHE A 48 2.84 3.33 -16.95
N LEU A 49 3.01 4.45 -16.26
CA LEU A 49 2.51 5.75 -16.76
C LEU A 49 3.10 6.08 -18.13
N LYS A 50 4.41 5.92 -18.31
CA LYS A 50 5.10 6.16 -19.59
C LYS A 50 4.57 5.30 -20.73
N HIS A 51 4.10 4.08 -20.44
CA HIS A 51 3.52 3.17 -21.42
C HIS A 51 1.99 3.35 -21.59
N GLY A 52 1.39 4.34 -20.94
CA GLY A 52 -0.06 4.59 -20.98
C GLY A 52 -0.88 3.60 -20.15
N ASP A 53 -0.23 2.78 -19.32
CA ASP A 53 -0.90 1.83 -18.44
C ASP A 53 -1.34 2.51 -17.13
N LEU A 54 -2.38 3.34 -17.25
CA LEU A 54 -2.86 4.17 -16.16
C LEU A 54 -3.35 3.35 -14.97
N VAL A 55 -4.01 2.22 -15.23
CA VAL A 55 -4.57 1.35 -14.17
C VAL A 55 -3.45 0.77 -13.30
N ASN A 56 -2.38 0.26 -13.92
CA ASN A 56 -1.24 -0.27 -13.19
C ASN A 56 -0.42 0.84 -12.53
N ALA A 57 -0.26 1.99 -13.17
CA ALA A 57 0.43 3.15 -12.58
C ALA A 57 -0.27 3.60 -11.29
N PHE A 58 -1.61 3.66 -11.32
CA PHE A 58 -2.42 4.03 -10.17
C PHE A 58 -2.30 3.01 -9.03
N ALA A 59 -2.57 1.73 -9.31
CA ALA A 59 -2.50 0.68 -8.30
C ALA A 59 -1.10 0.57 -7.67
N ALA A 60 -0.02 0.68 -8.47
CA ALA A 60 1.35 0.64 -7.96
C ALA A 60 1.67 1.83 -7.05
N SER A 61 1.16 3.02 -7.38
CA SER A 61 1.35 4.21 -6.55
C SER A 61 0.67 4.06 -5.19
N GLU A 62 -0.60 3.66 -5.16
CA GLU A 62 -1.35 3.51 -3.91
C GLU A 62 -0.81 2.37 -3.04
N TYR A 63 -0.44 1.24 -3.65
CA TYR A 63 0.20 0.15 -2.92
C TYR A 63 1.54 0.57 -2.31
N GLY A 64 2.37 1.28 -3.06
CA GLY A 64 3.66 1.77 -2.57
C GLY A 64 3.52 2.85 -1.49
N LEU A 65 2.49 3.72 -1.56
CA LEU A 65 2.14 4.66 -0.50
C LEU A 65 1.71 3.90 0.77
N GLY A 66 0.96 2.81 0.64
CA GLY A 66 0.61 1.94 1.77
C GLY A 66 1.84 1.37 2.47
N TRP A 67 2.84 0.90 1.71
CA TRP A 67 4.13 0.46 2.25
C TRP A 67 4.88 1.57 2.98
N LEU A 68 4.94 2.76 2.37
CA LEU A 68 5.63 3.91 2.93
C LEU A 68 5.02 4.34 4.26
N ASP A 69 3.70 4.54 4.28
CA ASP A 69 2.99 5.02 5.47
C ASP A 69 3.04 4.00 6.62
N CYS A 70 2.95 2.71 6.31
CA CYS A 70 3.16 1.65 7.29
C CYS A 70 4.59 1.66 7.83
N GLY A 71 5.61 1.82 6.96
CA GLY A 71 7.01 1.91 7.36
C GLY A 71 7.30 3.12 8.27
N VAL A 72 6.65 4.26 8.01
CA VAL A 72 6.71 5.46 8.87
C VAL A 72 6.03 5.18 10.20
N TYR A 73 4.83 4.61 10.19
CA TYR A 73 4.09 4.27 11.41
C TYR A 73 4.88 3.31 12.31
N LEU A 74 5.55 2.32 11.73
CA LEU A 74 6.38 1.37 12.46
C LEU A 74 7.72 1.95 12.92
N GLY A 75 8.07 3.17 12.51
CA GLY A 75 9.33 3.83 12.89
C GLY A 75 10.56 3.32 12.14
N TYR A 76 10.40 2.58 11.05
CA TYR A 76 11.50 2.14 10.19
C TYR A 76 11.96 3.22 9.20
N VAL A 77 11.03 4.07 8.76
CA VAL A 77 11.24 5.05 7.71
C VAL A 77 10.86 6.45 8.21
N ASN A 78 11.66 7.43 7.86
CA ASN A 78 11.35 8.85 8.05
C ASN A 78 10.93 9.44 6.71
N ALA A 79 9.64 9.74 6.58
CA ALA A 79 9.02 10.38 5.42
C ALA A 79 7.72 11.08 5.84
N GLU A 80 7.14 11.85 4.93
CA GLU A 80 5.82 12.42 5.09
C GLU A 80 4.75 11.35 4.87
N ILE A 81 3.77 11.25 5.78
CA ILE A 81 2.62 10.34 5.62
C ILE A 81 1.68 10.92 4.56
N SER A 82 1.31 10.08 3.61
CA SER A 82 0.53 10.49 2.44
C SER A 82 -0.96 10.19 2.57
N ASN A 83 -1.32 9.12 3.27
CA ASN A 83 -2.63 8.48 3.25
C ASN A 83 -3.02 8.01 1.83
N CYS A 84 -4.14 7.30 1.72
CA CYS A 84 -4.72 6.93 0.42
C CYS A 84 -5.22 8.18 -0.31
N LEU A 85 -4.88 8.32 -1.58
CA LEU A 85 -5.15 9.51 -2.37
C LEU A 85 -6.25 9.24 -3.41
N ALA A 86 -7.39 9.90 -3.27
CA ALA A 86 -8.50 9.79 -4.22
C ALA A 86 -8.21 10.54 -5.52
N LEU A 87 -8.67 9.98 -6.64
CA LEU A 87 -8.69 10.65 -7.93
C LEU A 87 -10.02 11.40 -8.11
N GLU A 88 -9.94 12.58 -8.72
CA GLU A 88 -11.10 13.43 -9.02
C GLU A 88 -11.57 13.28 -10.48
N LYS A 89 -10.85 12.55 -11.32
CA LYS A 89 -11.16 12.36 -12.73
C LYS A 89 -11.58 10.94 -13.03
N GLU A 90 -12.51 10.84 -13.96
CA GLU A 90 -12.89 9.57 -14.56
C GLU A 90 -11.71 8.98 -15.36
N PHE A 91 -11.56 7.67 -15.25
CA PHE A 91 -10.66 6.92 -16.12
C PHE A 91 -11.19 6.90 -17.57
N PRO A 92 -10.30 6.83 -18.58
CA PRO A 92 -10.72 6.61 -19.96
C PRO A 92 -11.61 5.37 -20.06
N THR A 93 -12.71 5.48 -20.80
CA THR A 93 -13.73 4.41 -20.91
C THR A 93 -13.20 3.12 -21.53
N ASP A 94 -12.19 3.21 -22.39
CA ASP A 94 -11.50 2.06 -22.98
C ASP A 94 -10.65 1.26 -21.98
N LEU A 95 -10.35 1.82 -20.80
CA LEU A 95 -9.65 1.14 -19.72
C LEU A 95 -10.58 0.55 -18.65
N PHE A 96 -11.91 0.73 -18.79
CA PHE A 96 -12.86 0.33 -17.75
C PHE A 96 -12.83 -1.17 -17.44
N GLU A 97 -12.79 -2.03 -18.43
CA GLU A 97 -12.72 -3.50 -18.25
C GLU A 97 -11.45 -3.91 -17.48
N LYS A 98 -10.32 -3.28 -17.80
CA LYS A 98 -9.06 -3.50 -17.08
C LYS A 98 -9.11 -2.97 -15.65
N LEU A 99 -9.73 -1.80 -15.44
CA LEU A 99 -9.92 -1.21 -14.12
C LEU A 99 -10.77 -2.11 -13.24
N GLU A 100 -11.93 -2.57 -13.73
CA GLU A 100 -12.84 -3.47 -13.01
C GLU A 100 -12.12 -4.78 -12.62
N GLU A 101 -11.46 -5.45 -13.58
CA GLU A 101 -10.70 -6.68 -13.30
C GLU A 101 -9.65 -6.46 -12.23
N LYS A 102 -8.89 -5.38 -12.33
CA LYS A 102 -7.83 -5.06 -11.39
C LYS A 102 -8.38 -4.77 -9.99
N THR A 103 -9.46 -4.01 -9.90
CA THR A 103 -10.11 -3.66 -8.63
C THR A 103 -10.61 -4.90 -7.91
N LEU A 104 -11.37 -5.75 -8.60
CA LEU A 104 -11.88 -7.00 -8.04
C LEU A 104 -10.75 -7.99 -7.69
N ARG A 105 -9.63 -7.94 -8.39
CA ARG A 105 -8.46 -8.74 -8.04
C ARG A 105 -7.81 -8.25 -6.74
N TYR A 106 -7.63 -6.94 -6.56
CA TYR A 106 -7.08 -6.39 -5.32
C TYR A 106 -8.00 -6.60 -4.11
N GLU A 107 -9.31 -6.52 -4.30
CA GLU A 107 -10.29 -6.91 -3.28
C GLU A 107 -10.05 -8.36 -2.81
N ARG A 108 -10.00 -9.32 -3.75
CA ARG A 108 -9.75 -10.73 -3.43
C ARG A 108 -8.40 -10.95 -2.76
N MET A 109 -7.34 -10.26 -3.21
CA MET A 109 -6.01 -10.35 -2.64
C MET A 109 -6.00 -9.84 -1.19
N LEU A 110 -6.60 -8.68 -0.93
CA LEU A 110 -6.69 -8.11 0.42
C LEU A 110 -7.52 -8.99 1.36
N LYS A 111 -8.67 -9.49 0.91
CA LYS A 111 -9.47 -10.47 1.66
C LYS A 111 -8.68 -11.73 2.00
N GLY A 112 -8.02 -12.30 1.01
CA GLY A 112 -7.21 -13.51 1.19
C GLY A 112 -6.04 -13.29 2.15
N ALA A 113 -5.34 -12.16 2.04
CA ALA A 113 -4.23 -11.81 2.90
C ALA A 113 -4.69 -11.58 4.37
N LEU A 114 -5.82 -10.90 4.58
CA LEU A 114 -6.41 -10.71 5.92
C LEU A 114 -6.82 -12.06 6.54
N ALA A 115 -7.44 -12.94 5.77
CA ALA A 115 -7.86 -14.25 6.25
C ALA A 115 -6.67 -15.20 6.49
N GLY A 116 -5.60 -15.08 5.70
CA GLY A 116 -4.42 -15.93 5.78
C GLY A 116 -3.31 -15.39 6.70
N SER A 117 -3.53 -14.30 7.42
CA SER A 117 -2.54 -13.71 8.32
C SER A 117 -3.03 -13.73 9.77
N VAL A 118 -2.16 -14.15 10.68
CA VAL A 118 -2.39 -14.11 12.13
C VAL A 118 -1.29 -13.29 12.81
N PRO A 119 -1.59 -12.61 13.95
CA PRO A 119 -0.58 -11.92 14.73
C PRO A 119 0.60 -12.83 15.07
N ALA A 120 1.83 -12.35 14.88
CA ALA A 120 3.03 -13.06 15.30
C ALA A 120 3.40 -12.77 16.76
N PRO A 121 3.33 -11.53 17.28
CA PRO A 121 3.59 -11.24 18.68
C PRO A 121 2.38 -11.60 19.56
N ASP A 122 2.67 -11.93 20.81
CA ASP A 122 1.63 -12.13 21.83
C ASP A 122 0.90 -10.82 22.15
N ALA A 123 -0.39 -10.92 22.48
CA ALA A 123 -1.28 -9.78 22.74
C ALA A 123 -0.81 -8.87 23.91
N GLU A 124 0.00 -9.40 24.82
CA GLU A 124 0.54 -8.67 25.98
C GLU A 124 1.80 -7.87 25.64
N THR A 125 2.32 -7.98 24.42
CA THR A 125 3.54 -7.27 24.00
C THR A 125 3.24 -5.88 23.42
N GLY A 126 4.15 -4.92 23.58
CA GLY A 126 4.02 -3.59 23.00
C GLY A 126 3.91 -3.59 21.47
N CYS A 127 4.43 -4.62 20.79
CA CYS A 127 4.33 -4.77 19.34
C CYS A 127 2.91 -5.11 18.88
N TYR A 128 2.05 -5.64 19.75
CA TYR A 128 0.70 -6.02 19.39
C TYR A 128 -0.16 -4.82 18.98
N THR A 129 0.06 -3.64 19.55
CA THR A 129 -0.60 -2.40 19.13
C THR A 129 -0.33 -2.08 17.65
N ALA A 130 0.87 -2.39 17.15
CA ALA A 130 1.18 -2.22 15.74
C ALA A 130 0.42 -3.23 14.86
N VAL A 131 0.26 -4.47 15.32
CA VAL A 131 -0.57 -5.48 14.65
C VAL A 131 -2.02 -5.01 14.54
N GLU A 132 -2.60 -4.55 15.65
CA GLU A 132 -3.97 -4.04 15.68
C GLU A 132 -4.16 -2.89 14.70
N LYS A 133 -3.23 -1.91 14.70
CA LYS A 133 -3.30 -0.76 13.79
C LYS A 133 -3.22 -1.15 12.33
N ILE A 134 -2.31 -2.05 11.98
CA ILE A 134 -2.14 -2.50 10.58
C ILE A 134 -3.39 -3.27 10.14
N ARG A 135 -3.89 -4.18 10.98
CA ARG A 135 -5.09 -4.96 10.70
C ARG A 135 -6.32 -4.06 10.54
N GLU A 136 -6.54 -3.13 11.48
CA GLU A 136 -7.62 -2.14 11.41
C GLU A 136 -7.56 -1.33 10.11
N THR A 137 -6.36 -0.89 9.71
CA THR A 137 -6.17 -0.12 8.47
C THR A 137 -6.53 -0.95 7.24
N ALA A 138 -6.10 -2.21 7.17
CA ALA A 138 -6.39 -3.12 6.06
C ALA A 138 -7.87 -3.54 6.02
N GLU A 139 -8.49 -3.84 7.16
CA GLU A 139 -9.91 -4.17 7.28
C GLU A 139 -10.80 -2.98 6.91
N ARG A 140 -10.43 -1.79 7.35
CA ARG A 140 -11.11 -0.55 6.99
C ARG A 140 -10.99 -0.27 5.48
N ALA A 141 -9.82 -0.45 4.90
CA ALA A 141 -9.62 -0.30 3.46
C ALA A 141 -10.50 -1.28 2.68
N LEU A 142 -10.60 -2.54 3.13
CA LEU A 142 -11.49 -3.53 2.54
C LEU A 142 -12.95 -3.09 2.60
N SER A 143 -13.45 -2.73 3.80
CA SER A 143 -14.85 -2.32 3.98
C SER A 143 -15.20 -1.07 3.16
N VAL A 144 -14.35 -0.03 3.19
CA VAL A 144 -14.58 1.20 2.43
C VAL A 144 -14.56 0.95 0.93
N GLY A 145 -13.63 0.12 0.44
CA GLY A 145 -13.57 -0.24 -0.98
C GLY A 145 -14.80 -1.05 -1.43
N GLU A 146 -15.29 -1.97 -0.60
CA GLU A 146 -16.53 -2.71 -0.88
C GLU A 146 -17.77 -1.77 -0.92
N ASP A 147 -17.83 -0.79 -0.04
CA ASP A 147 -18.90 0.21 -0.03
C ASP A 147 -18.86 1.13 -1.27
N MET A 148 -17.70 1.33 -1.88
CA MET A 148 -17.53 2.10 -3.13
C MET A 148 -17.98 1.31 -4.37
N LEU A 149 -17.90 -0.03 -4.34
CA LEU A 149 -18.36 -0.86 -5.46
C LEU A 149 -19.91 -0.92 -5.51
N PRO A 150 -20.51 -0.93 -6.72
CA PRO A 150 -19.90 -0.84 -8.05
C PRO A 150 -19.83 0.59 -8.62
N GLU A 151 -20.06 1.62 -7.83
CA GLU A 151 -20.23 2.99 -8.32
C GLU A 151 -18.90 3.69 -8.63
N ASP A 152 -17.84 3.34 -7.88
CA ASP A 152 -16.53 3.98 -8.00
C ASP A 152 -15.37 2.94 -7.95
N TYR A 153 -15.15 2.24 -9.05
CA TYR A 153 -14.03 1.30 -9.19
C TYR A 153 -12.65 1.95 -9.04
N VAL A 154 -12.53 3.24 -9.37
CA VAL A 154 -11.26 3.96 -9.30
C VAL A 154 -10.81 4.11 -7.84
N ASN A 155 -11.66 4.71 -7.02
CA ASN A 155 -11.31 4.91 -5.62
C ASN A 155 -11.37 3.61 -4.81
N ALA A 156 -12.19 2.63 -5.20
CA ALA A 156 -12.13 1.28 -4.65
C ALA A 156 -10.76 0.63 -4.90
N LEU A 157 -10.20 0.73 -6.11
CA LEU A 157 -8.85 0.24 -6.41
C LEU A 157 -7.78 0.93 -5.54
N ALA A 158 -7.91 2.25 -5.34
CA ALA A 158 -7.00 2.99 -4.48
C ALA A 158 -6.96 2.41 -3.06
N VAL A 159 -8.12 2.34 -2.41
CA VAL A 159 -8.17 1.89 -1.01
C VAL A 159 -7.79 0.43 -0.84
N PHE A 160 -8.16 -0.46 -1.78
CA PHE A 160 -7.72 -1.86 -1.73
C PHE A 160 -6.20 -1.99 -1.90
N SER A 161 -5.62 -1.26 -2.85
CA SER A 161 -4.17 -1.29 -3.09
C SER A 161 -3.40 -0.75 -1.89
N TYR A 162 -3.85 0.38 -1.34
CA TYR A 162 -3.24 1.00 -0.17
C TYR A 162 -3.32 0.10 1.07
N GLY A 163 -4.49 -0.45 1.39
CA GLY A 163 -4.68 -1.37 2.52
C GLY A 163 -3.87 -2.65 2.38
N TYR A 164 -3.74 -3.17 1.15
CA TYR A 164 -2.88 -4.32 0.87
C TYR A 164 -1.41 -3.99 1.11
N GLY A 165 -0.94 -2.80 0.71
CA GLY A 165 0.41 -2.31 0.99
C GLY A 165 0.71 -2.22 2.49
N TRP A 166 -0.24 -1.76 3.31
CA TRP A 166 -0.11 -1.74 4.76
C TRP A 166 0.06 -3.14 5.35
N LEU A 167 -0.79 -4.08 4.96
CA LEU A 167 -0.75 -5.44 5.47
C LEU A 167 0.55 -6.15 5.08
N ASP A 168 0.96 -5.99 3.82
CA ASP A 168 2.15 -6.64 3.28
C ASP A 168 3.43 -6.11 3.95
N CYS A 169 3.52 -4.80 4.20
CA CYS A 169 4.58 -4.19 5.00
C CYS A 169 4.61 -4.78 6.43
N GLY A 170 3.44 -4.97 7.06
CA GLY A 170 3.34 -5.59 8.39
C GLY A 170 3.81 -7.04 8.40
N VAL A 171 3.45 -7.82 7.38
CA VAL A 171 3.94 -9.19 7.20
C VAL A 171 5.46 -9.20 7.04
N ARG A 172 6.01 -8.34 6.19
CA ARG A 172 7.45 -8.24 5.95
C ARG A 172 8.22 -7.79 7.19
N SER A 173 7.60 -6.98 8.02
CA SER A 173 8.16 -6.53 9.32
C SER A 173 8.09 -7.61 10.42
N GLY A 174 7.59 -8.81 10.11
CA GLY A 174 7.50 -9.92 11.06
C GLY A 174 6.37 -9.80 12.09
N LEU A 175 5.41 -8.92 11.86
CA LEU A 175 4.25 -8.71 12.75
C LEU A 175 3.12 -9.69 12.50
N PHE A 176 3.14 -10.39 11.36
CA PHE A 176 2.15 -11.42 11.02
C PHE A 176 2.84 -12.70 10.56
N GLN A 177 2.21 -13.83 10.87
CA GLN A 177 2.51 -15.14 10.30
C GLN A 177 1.48 -15.45 9.21
N ILE A 178 1.94 -16.02 8.10
CA ILE A 178 1.06 -16.48 7.03
C ILE A 178 0.64 -17.92 7.33
N THR A 179 -0.67 -18.13 7.40
CA THR A 179 -1.30 -19.44 7.61
C THR A 179 -2.02 -19.84 6.32
N GLY A 180 -1.42 -20.64 5.48
CA GLY A 180 -2.09 -21.05 4.24
C GLY A 180 -1.35 -22.12 3.53
#